data_3af38da658503a12ea8999dba4dc1827
#
_entry.id   3af38da658503a12ea8999dba4dc1827
#
_cell.length_a   1.000
_cell.length_b   1.000
_cell.length_c   1.000
_cell.angle_alpha   90.00
_cell.angle_beta   90.00
_cell.angle_gamma   90.00
#
_symmetry.space_group_name_H-M   'P 1'
#
loop_
_entity.id
_entity.type
_entity.pdbx_description
1 polymer ?
#
loop_
_entity_poly.entity_id
_entity_poly.type
_entity_poly.pdbx_seq_one_letter_code
_entity_poly.pdbx_strand_id
1 'polypeptide(L)'
;MATEKVAIITAGGSGMGAESARRLSADGFKVAILSSSGKGEALAAELGGIGVTGTNQSNDDLKRLVDATMAKWGRIDALVNSAGHGPRAQIVEITDEQWHTGLDVYLMNVIRAVRLVTPIMQAQKSGTIINISTAWIFEPSAMFPTSAVFRAGLAAYTKIYADTYAAENIRMNNVLPGWIDSLPATEERRGSVPMGRYGTSAEIAATVSFLASEGAGYITGQNLKVDGGLMRGV
;
A
#
# COMPACT_ATOMS: atom_id res chain seq x y z
N MET A 1 -8.00 7.90 28.39
CA MET A 1 -8.33 6.86 27.39
C MET A 1 -7.36 7.01 26.24
N ALA A 2 -6.73 5.92 25.79
CA ALA A 2 -5.88 5.99 24.59
C ALA A 2 -6.76 6.43 23.41
N THR A 3 -6.29 7.39 22.62
CA THR A 3 -7.00 7.87 21.43
C THR A 3 -7.02 6.75 20.40
N GLU A 4 -8.19 6.34 19.92
CA GLU A 4 -8.31 5.30 18.90
C GLU A 4 -7.58 5.77 17.62
N LYS A 5 -6.66 4.96 17.12
CA LYS A 5 -5.94 5.25 15.86
C LYS A 5 -6.82 4.93 14.65
N VAL A 6 -6.63 5.66 13.57
CA VAL A 6 -7.42 5.55 12.33
C VAL A 6 -6.52 5.23 11.15
N ALA A 7 -6.88 4.22 10.37
CA ALA A 7 -6.17 3.83 9.15
C ALA A 7 -7.06 3.95 7.91
N ILE A 8 -6.54 4.56 6.86
CA ILE A 8 -7.12 4.52 5.51
C ILE A 8 -6.41 3.43 4.69
N ILE A 9 -7.19 2.60 3.98
CA ILE A 9 -6.68 1.55 3.11
C ILE A 9 -7.26 1.74 1.70
N THR A 10 -6.41 2.02 0.72
CA THR A 10 -6.82 2.11 -0.69
C THR A 10 -6.74 0.74 -1.36
N ALA A 11 -7.61 0.48 -2.34
CA ALA A 11 -7.77 -0.83 -2.98
C ALA A 11 -7.94 -1.99 -1.96
N GLY A 12 -8.64 -1.71 -0.85
CA GLY A 12 -8.75 -2.60 0.32
C GLY A 12 -9.88 -3.63 0.23
N GLY A 13 -10.48 -3.89 -0.94
CA GLY A 13 -11.60 -4.83 -1.08
C GLY A 13 -11.21 -6.30 -1.23
N SER A 14 -9.94 -6.63 -1.42
CA SER A 14 -9.44 -8.01 -1.59
C SER A 14 -7.94 -8.11 -1.36
N GLY A 15 -7.42 -9.35 -1.28
CA GLY A 15 -5.98 -9.65 -1.22
C GLY A 15 -5.27 -8.92 -0.08
N MET A 16 -4.04 -8.48 -0.34
CA MET A 16 -3.18 -7.84 0.68
C MET A 16 -3.80 -6.59 1.31
N GLY A 17 -4.56 -5.80 0.53
CA GLY A 17 -5.25 -4.62 1.06
C GLY A 17 -6.35 -4.98 2.06
N ALA A 18 -7.17 -5.97 1.76
CA ALA A 18 -8.22 -6.45 2.66
C ALA A 18 -7.64 -7.08 3.93
N GLU A 19 -6.60 -7.90 3.81
CA GLU A 19 -5.92 -8.49 4.97
C GLU A 19 -5.24 -7.42 5.84
N SER A 20 -4.69 -6.37 5.22
CA SER A 20 -4.16 -5.22 5.97
C SER A 20 -5.27 -4.50 6.76
N ALA A 21 -6.46 -4.34 6.18
CA ALA A 21 -7.60 -3.75 6.88
C ALA A 21 -8.05 -4.61 8.07
N ARG A 22 -8.18 -5.95 7.88
CA ARG A 22 -8.52 -6.88 8.96
C ARG A 22 -7.50 -6.85 10.09
N ARG A 23 -6.22 -6.89 9.73
CA ARG A 23 -5.14 -6.90 10.70
C ARG A 23 -5.08 -5.60 11.50
N LEU A 24 -5.12 -4.44 10.84
CA LEU A 24 -5.12 -3.15 11.53
C LEU A 24 -6.35 -2.98 12.43
N SER A 25 -7.52 -3.45 12.00
CA SER A 25 -8.72 -3.47 12.85
C SER A 25 -8.54 -4.33 14.09
N ALA A 26 -7.96 -5.53 13.95
CA ALA A 26 -7.65 -6.42 15.08
C ALA A 26 -6.61 -5.79 16.03
N ASP A 27 -5.71 -4.96 15.54
CA ASP A 27 -4.72 -4.21 16.32
C ASP A 27 -5.30 -2.90 16.92
N GLY A 28 -6.62 -2.67 16.79
CA GLY A 28 -7.33 -1.56 17.45
C GLY A 28 -7.49 -0.30 16.60
N PHE A 29 -7.11 -0.33 15.30
CA PHE A 29 -7.40 0.80 14.42
C PHE A 29 -8.86 0.82 13.97
N LYS A 30 -9.45 2.00 13.89
CA LYS A 30 -10.63 2.24 13.05
C LYS A 30 -10.18 2.26 11.59
N VAL A 31 -10.93 1.62 10.70
CA VAL A 31 -10.53 1.47 9.30
C VAL A 31 -11.49 2.16 8.35
N ALA A 32 -10.93 2.87 7.37
CA ALA A 32 -11.64 3.43 6.23
C ALA A 32 -11.10 2.82 4.94
N ILE A 33 -11.96 2.22 4.12
CA ILE A 33 -11.58 1.38 2.98
C ILE A 33 -12.12 1.96 1.68
N LEU A 34 -11.22 2.20 0.70
CA LEU A 34 -11.58 2.50 -0.69
C LEU A 34 -11.41 1.23 -1.53
N SER A 35 -12.42 0.90 -2.30
CA SER A 35 -12.36 -0.21 -3.27
C SER A 35 -13.24 0.10 -4.49
N SER A 36 -12.83 -0.31 -5.67
CA SER A 36 -13.60 -0.15 -6.91
C SER A 36 -14.83 -1.08 -6.99
N SER A 37 -15.03 -1.92 -5.99
CA SER A 37 -16.18 -2.82 -5.89
C SER A 37 -16.79 -2.76 -4.49
N GLY A 38 -18.07 -3.13 -4.35
CA GLY A 38 -18.79 -3.19 -3.06
C GLY A 38 -18.14 -4.08 -1.98
N LYS A 39 -17.11 -4.87 -2.34
CA LYS A 39 -16.38 -5.70 -1.37
C LYS A 39 -15.69 -4.86 -0.27
N GLY A 40 -15.21 -3.65 -0.61
CA GLY A 40 -14.61 -2.75 0.38
C GLY A 40 -15.62 -2.23 1.39
N GLU A 41 -16.84 -1.90 0.94
CA GLU A 41 -17.93 -1.48 1.82
C GLU A 41 -18.40 -2.62 2.73
N ALA A 42 -18.56 -3.84 2.18
CA ALA A 42 -18.93 -5.00 2.96
C ALA A 42 -17.88 -5.32 4.05
N LEU A 43 -16.60 -5.30 3.70
CA LEU A 43 -15.50 -5.49 4.65
C LEU A 43 -15.47 -4.39 5.71
N ALA A 44 -15.64 -3.14 5.32
CA ALA A 44 -15.67 -2.02 6.26
C ALA A 44 -16.84 -2.16 7.26
N ALA A 45 -18.02 -2.57 6.79
CA ALA A 45 -19.19 -2.82 7.66
C ALA A 45 -18.90 -3.97 8.66
N GLU A 46 -18.29 -5.07 8.21
CA GLU A 46 -17.84 -6.19 9.06
C GLU A 46 -16.90 -5.70 10.18
N LEU A 47 -15.99 -4.77 9.87
CA LEU A 47 -14.99 -4.23 10.79
C LEU A 47 -15.46 -2.99 11.59
N GLY A 48 -16.73 -2.57 11.45
CA GLY A 48 -17.27 -1.37 12.10
C GLY A 48 -16.66 -0.05 11.57
N GLY A 49 -16.10 -0.09 10.38
CA GLY A 49 -15.39 1.00 9.73
C GLY A 49 -16.22 1.88 8.80
N ILE A 50 -15.56 2.46 7.79
CA ILE A 50 -16.15 3.20 6.68
C ILE A 50 -15.72 2.54 5.38
N GLY A 51 -16.65 2.27 4.46
CA GLY A 51 -16.37 1.84 3.10
C GLY A 51 -16.81 2.90 2.09
N VAL A 52 -15.99 3.12 1.07
CA VAL A 52 -16.32 3.98 -0.07
C VAL A 52 -16.03 3.21 -1.36
N THR A 53 -17.06 3.07 -2.20
CA THR A 53 -16.86 2.53 -3.55
C THR A 53 -16.29 3.61 -4.45
N GLY A 54 -15.14 3.34 -5.05
CA GLY A 54 -14.41 4.26 -5.90
C GLY A 54 -13.00 3.74 -6.23
N THR A 55 -12.26 4.51 -7.02
CA THR A 55 -10.90 4.13 -7.45
C THR A 55 -9.85 5.05 -6.85
N ASN A 56 -8.70 4.49 -6.49
CA ASN A 56 -7.53 5.25 -6.04
C ASN A 56 -6.83 6.03 -7.17
N GLN A 57 -7.33 5.94 -8.39
CA GLN A 57 -6.90 6.76 -9.52
C GLN A 57 -7.72 8.07 -9.64
N SER A 58 -8.81 8.21 -8.90
CA SER A 58 -9.68 9.40 -8.85
C SER A 58 -9.37 10.25 -7.62
N ASN A 59 -9.03 11.53 -7.84
CA ASN A 59 -8.87 12.49 -6.73
C ASN A 59 -10.18 12.66 -5.94
N ASP A 60 -11.33 12.68 -6.61
CA ASP A 60 -12.63 12.88 -5.97
C ASP A 60 -13.01 11.71 -5.08
N ASP A 61 -12.73 10.46 -5.52
CA ASP A 61 -13.00 9.28 -4.73
C ASP A 61 -12.11 9.21 -3.49
N LEU A 62 -10.82 9.52 -3.64
CA LEU A 62 -9.88 9.62 -2.54
C LEU A 62 -10.29 10.73 -1.56
N LYS A 63 -10.71 11.89 -2.09
CA LYS A 63 -11.19 13.00 -1.24
C LYS A 63 -12.44 12.61 -0.47
N ARG A 64 -13.42 11.95 -1.10
CA ARG A 64 -14.62 11.46 -0.41
C ARG A 64 -14.26 10.52 0.76
N LEU A 65 -13.30 9.61 0.57
CA LEU A 65 -12.83 8.72 1.64
C LEU A 65 -12.19 9.50 2.80
N VAL A 66 -11.30 10.45 2.49
CA VAL A 66 -10.61 11.28 3.48
C VAL A 66 -11.62 12.14 4.25
N ASP A 67 -12.53 12.81 3.54
CA ASP A 67 -13.56 13.66 4.16
C ASP A 67 -14.48 12.85 5.08
N ALA A 68 -14.95 11.68 4.66
CA ALA A 68 -15.77 10.79 5.47
C ALA A 68 -15.02 10.29 6.72
N THR A 69 -13.72 9.99 6.57
CA THR A 69 -12.85 9.58 7.68
C THR A 69 -12.69 10.69 8.71
N MET A 70 -12.39 11.90 8.24
CA MET A 70 -12.25 13.09 9.09
C MET A 70 -13.55 13.48 9.77
N ALA A 71 -14.68 13.42 9.07
CA ALA A 71 -16.00 13.71 9.64
C ALA A 71 -16.38 12.74 10.78
N LYS A 72 -15.98 11.46 10.67
CA LYS A 72 -16.34 10.45 11.66
C LYS A 72 -15.37 10.41 12.85
N TRP A 73 -14.07 10.54 12.62
CA TRP A 73 -13.05 10.30 13.67
C TRP A 73 -12.09 11.46 13.91
N GLY A 74 -12.06 12.46 13.03
CA GLY A 74 -11.26 13.68 13.20
C GLY A 74 -9.74 13.48 13.08
N ARG A 75 -9.29 12.30 12.63
CA ARG A 75 -7.86 11.96 12.53
C ARG A 75 -7.56 10.89 11.50
N ILE A 76 -6.31 10.83 11.06
CA ILE A 76 -5.75 9.79 10.19
C ILE A 76 -4.33 9.49 10.68
N ASP A 77 -4.09 8.29 11.22
CA ASP A 77 -2.79 7.89 11.76
C ASP A 77 -1.97 7.05 10.79
N ALA A 78 -2.66 6.28 9.93
CA ALA A 78 -2.02 5.44 8.93
C ALA A 78 -2.72 5.57 7.57
N LEU A 79 -1.91 5.58 6.50
CA LEU A 79 -2.38 5.39 5.13
C LEU A 79 -1.69 4.15 4.56
N VAL A 80 -2.48 3.15 4.16
CA VAL A 80 -2.00 1.96 3.44
C VAL A 80 -2.41 2.06 1.98
N ASN A 81 -1.42 2.27 1.13
CA ASN A 81 -1.63 2.29 -0.31
C ASN A 81 -1.45 0.89 -0.90
N SER A 82 -2.51 0.34 -1.45
CA SER A 82 -2.50 -0.86 -2.26
C SER A 82 -2.97 -0.54 -3.68
N ALA A 83 -2.72 -1.43 -4.62
CA ALA A 83 -3.11 -1.25 -6.00
C ALA A 83 -3.45 -2.58 -6.68
N GLY A 84 -4.25 -2.51 -7.73
CA GLY A 84 -4.45 -3.60 -8.66
C GLY A 84 -3.24 -3.81 -9.59
N HIS A 85 -3.50 -4.46 -10.72
CA HIS A 85 -2.50 -4.72 -11.75
C HIS A 85 -2.66 -3.75 -12.91
N GLY A 86 -1.55 -3.19 -13.36
CA GLY A 86 -1.48 -2.39 -14.57
C GLY A 86 -1.16 -3.22 -15.81
N PRO A 87 -1.04 -2.56 -16.98
CA PRO A 87 -0.78 -3.20 -18.27
C PRO A 87 0.52 -4.01 -18.29
N ARG A 88 0.51 -5.07 -19.09
CA ARG A 88 1.66 -5.96 -19.35
C ARG A 88 1.68 -6.28 -20.84
N ALA A 89 2.84 -6.10 -21.46
CA ALA A 89 3.16 -6.52 -22.83
C ALA A 89 4.68 -6.64 -22.95
N GLN A 90 5.19 -7.02 -24.11
CA GLN A 90 6.62 -6.87 -24.42
C GLN A 90 6.98 -5.39 -24.35
N ILE A 91 8.15 -5.07 -23.80
CA ILE A 91 8.49 -3.69 -23.40
C ILE A 91 8.35 -2.65 -24.53
N VAL A 92 8.71 -3.03 -25.74
CA VAL A 92 8.60 -2.14 -26.93
C VAL A 92 7.20 -2.07 -27.54
N GLU A 93 6.30 -2.95 -27.11
CA GLU A 93 4.91 -3.00 -27.58
C GLU A 93 3.94 -2.28 -26.62
N ILE A 94 4.43 -1.84 -25.47
CA ILE A 94 3.62 -1.08 -24.51
C ILE A 94 3.36 0.30 -25.11
N THR A 95 2.08 0.61 -25.37
CA THR A 95 1.69 1.90 -25.93
C THR A 95 1.82 3.03 -24.88
N ASP A 96 1.83 4.28 -25.34
CA ASP A 96 1.87 5.45 -24.47
C ASP A 96 0.68 5.45 -23.49
N GLU A 97 -0.52 5.07 -23.94
CA GLU A 97 -1.71 4.97 -23.09
C GLU A 97 -1.55 3.90 -21.99
N GLN A 98 -0.90 2.79 -22.32
CA GLN A 98 -0.59 1.75 -21.35
C GLN A 98 0.47 2.21 -20.35
N TRP A 99 1.49 2.98 -20.79
CA TRP A 99 2.45 3.63 -19.89
C TRP A 99 1.75 4.62 -18.96
N HIS A 100 0.87 5.49 -19.46
CA HIS A 100 0.08 6.41 -18.62
C HIS A 100 -0.81 5.66 -17.63
N THR A 101 -1.45 4.57 -18.06
CA THR A 101 -2.23 3.71 -17.15
C THR A 101 -1.34 3.10 -16.05
N GLY A 102 -0.15 2.62 -16.42
CA GLY A 102 0.83 2.10 -15.45
C GLY A 102 1.27 3.16 -14.44
N LEU A 103 1.53 4.39 -14.91
CA LEU A 103 1.83 5.54 -14.06
C LEU A 103 0.71 5.79 -13.04
N ASP A 104 -0.53 5.82 -13.50
CA ASP A 104 -1.69 6.05 -12.63
C ASP A 104 -1.87 4.94 -11.58
N VAL A 105 -1.74 3.67 -11.99
CA VAL A 105 -1.95 2.51 -11.12
C VAL A 105 -0.84 2.37 -10.08
N TYR A 106 0.42 2.69 -10.41
CA TYR A 106 1.56 2.29 -9.56
C TYR A 106 2.28 3.44 -8.87
N LEU A 107 2.08 4.69 -9.31
CA LEU A 107 2.73 5.85 -8.72
C LEU A 107 1.74 6.95 -8.34
N MET A 108 0.91 7.41 -9.29
CA MET A 108 0.01 8.53 -9.06
C MET A 108 -1.08 8.19 -8.04
N ASN A 109 -1.53 6.94 -7.95
CA ASN A 109 -2.46 6.47 -6.92
C ASN A 109 -1.93 6.78 -5.50
N VAL A 110 -0.62 6.60 -5.27
CA VAL A 110 0.02 6.92 -3.98
C VAL A 110 0.15 8.42 -3.81
N ILE A 111 0.69 9.14 -4.80
CA ILE A 111 0.93 10.59 -4.73
C ILE A 111 -0.37 11.36 -4.43
N ARG A 112 -1.49 10.96 -5.07
CA ARG A 112 -2.81 11.59 -4.84
C ARG A 112 -3.28 11.41 -3.40
N ALA A 113 -3.23 10.17 -2.89
CA ALA A 113 -3.65 9.87 -1.52
C ALA A 113 -2.75 10.58 -0.49
N VAL A 114 -1.44 10.54 -0.68
CA VAL A 114 -0.45 11.21 0.18
C VAL A 114 -0.70 12.71 0.25
N ARG A 115 -0.98 13.37 -0.87
CA ARG A 115 -1.27 14.81 -0.93
C ARG A 115 -2.47 15.20 -0.06
N LEU A 116 -3.47 14.33 0.06
CA LEU A 116 -4.66 14.58 0.88
C LEU A 116 -4.41 14.35 2.37
N VAL A 117 -3.63 13.33 2.75
CA VAL A 117 -3.46 12.99 4.17
C VAL A 117 -2.29 13.75 4.83
N THR A 118 -1.28 14.16 4.08
CA THR A 118 -0.09 14.83 4.65
C THR A 118 -0.42 16.07 5.48
N PRO A 119 -1.27 17.02 5.03
CA PRO A 119 -1.63 18.18 5.86
C PRO A 119 -2.32 17.80 7.18
N ILE A 120 -3.10 16.72 7.17
CA ILE A 120 -3.76 16.19 8.38
C ILE A 120 -2.73 15.64 9.34
N MET A 121 -1.80 14.81 8.85
CA MET A 121 -0.72 14.24 9.65
C MET A 121 0.24 15.31 10.19
N GLN A 122 0.50 16.37 9.42
CA GLN A 122 1.29 17.54 9.88
C GLN A 122 0.59 18.26 11.05
N ALA A 123 -0.70 18.52 10.94
CA ALA A 123 -1.48 19.12 12.02
C ALA A 123 -1.48 18.23 13.29
N GLN A 124 -1.47 16.90 13.12
CA GLN A 124 -1.38 15.92 14.20
C GLN A 124 0.05 15.77 14.76
N LYS A 125 1.08 16.19 14.03
CA LYS A 125 2.50 15.92 14.28
C LYS A 125 2.80 14.43 14.42
N SER A 126 2.10 13.62 13.67
CA SER A 126 2.23 12.16 13.67
C SER A 126 1.52 11.57 12.46
N GLY A 127 2.13 10.55 11.84
CA GLY A 127 1.51 9.78 10.77
C GLY A 127 2.44 8.71 10.22
N THR A 128 1.84 7.70 9.59
CA THR A 128 2.62 6.71 8.86
C THR A 128 1.96 6.35 7.53
N ILE A 129 2.75 6.25 6.50
CA ILE A 129 2.33 5.87 5.15
C ILE A 129 3.05 4.59 4.78
N ILE A 130 2.30 3.57 4.38
CA ILE A 130 2.81 2.27 4.02
C ILE A 130 2.33 1.95 2.60
N ASN A 131 3.26 1.74 1.68
CA ASN A 131 2.94 1.42 0.30
C ASN A 131 3.20 -0.08 0.06
N ILE A 132 2.18 -0.83 -0.33
CA ILE A 132 2.34 -2.20 -0.80
C ILE A 132 2.83 -2.13 -2.25
N SER A 133 4.14 -2.35 -2.43
CA SER A 133 4.87 -2.23 -3.68
C SER A 133 5.17 -3.59 -4.30
N THR A 134 6.41 -3.88 -4.65
CA THR A 134 6.87 -5.17 -5.21
C THR A 134 8.37 -5.37 -5.00
N ALA A 135 8.79 -6.61 -4.84
CA ALA A 135 10.21 -6.97 -4.74
C ALA A 135 10.99 -6.67 -6.05
N TRP A 136 10.31 -6.67 -7.20
CA TRP A 136 10.90 -6.44 -8.53
C TRP A 136 11.37 -5.00 -8.81
N ILE A 137 11.41 -4.12 -7.82
CA ILE A 137 12.06 -2.80 -7.96
C ILE A 137 13.59 -2.90 -7.92
N PHE A 138 14.15 -3.91 -7.25
CA PHE A 138 15.60 -4.12 -7.15
C PHE A 138 16.15 -5.01 -8.27
N GLU A 139 15.37 -6.00 -8.68
CA GLU A 139 15.71 -6.93 -9.76
C GLU A 139 14.55 -6.91 -10.78
N PRO A 140 14.51 -5.89 -11.67
CA PRO A 140 13.40 -5.72 -12.61
C PRO A 140 13.24 -6.93 -13.52
N SER A 141 11.98 -7.32 -13.76
CA SER A 141 11.64 -8.44 -14.63
C SER A 141 10.81 -7.96 -15.83
N ALA A 142 11.12 -8.47 -17.01
CA ALA A 142 10.32 -8.24 -18.21
C ALA A 142 8.87 -8.73 -18.08
N MET A 143 8.56 -9.56 -17.09
CA MET A 143 7.20 -9.99 -16.76
C MET A 143 6.32 -8.85 -16.24
N PHE A 144 6.91 -7.79 -15.67
CA PHE A 144 6.20 -6.69 -14.99
C PHE A 144 6.76 -5.30 -15.37
N PRO A 145 6.86 -4.95 -16.66
CA PRO A 145 7.63 -3.79 -17.09
C PRO A 145 7.11 -2.47 -16.50
N THR A 146 5.82 -2.15 -16.64
CA THR A 146 5.24 -0.91 -16.10
C THR A 146 5.30 -0.87 -14.58
N SER A 147 5.05 -2.00 -13.91
CA SER A 147 5.13 -2.12 -12.46
C SER A 147 6.54 -1.87 -11.94
N ALA A 148 7.56 -2.49 -12.54
CA ALA A 148 8.96 -2.33 -12.12
C ALA A 148 9.41 -0.87 -12.24
N VAL A 149 9.14 -0.22 -13.39
CA VAL A 149 9.54 1.17 -13.66
C VAL A 149 8.89 2.14 -12.66
N PHE A 150 7.56 2.13 -12.53
CA PHE A 150 6.88 3.13 -11.70
C PHE A 150 7.01 2.85 -10.20
N ARG A 151 7.16 1.60 -9.80
CA ARG A 151 7.40 1.29 -8.38
C ARG A 151 8.85 1.53 -7.95
N ALA A 152 9.82 1.49 -8.88
CA ALA A 152 11.15 2.02 -8.62
C ALA A 152 11.10 3.55 -8.41
N GLY A 153 10.31 4.27 -9.22
CA GLY A 153 10.00 5.68 -8.98
C GLY A 153 9.32 5.94 -7.63
N LEU A 154 8.40 5.04 -7.21
CA LEU A 154 7.79 5.10 -5.88
C LEU A 154 8.81 4.92 -4.76
N ALA A 155 9.82 4.07 -4.93
CA ALA A 155 10.89 3.90 -3.95
C ALA A 155 11.69 5.20 -3.77
N ALA A 156 12.02 5.88 -4.86
CA ALA A 156 12.65 7.20 -4.81
C ALA A 156 11.74 8.25 -4.15
N TYR A 157 10.45 8.30 -4.53
CA TYR A 157 9.47 9.20 -3.93
C TYR A 157 9.36 8.98 -2.41
N THR A 158 9.33 7.71 -1.96
CA THR A 158 9.28 7.35 -0.54
C THR A 158 10.47 7.91 0.23
N LYS A 159 11.68 7.84 -0.34
CA LYS A 159 12.88 8.40 0.30
C LYS A 159 12.83 9.92 0.38
N ILE A 160 12.45 10.59 -0.72
CA ILE A 160 12.30 12.06 -0.76
C ILE A 160 11.25 12.51 0.27
N TYR A 161 10.12 11.81 0.34
CA TYR A 161 9.05 12.11 1.30
C TYR A 161 9.54 11.96 2.75
N ALA A 162 10.24 10.87 3.05
CA ALA A 162 10.79 10.63 4.38
C ALA A 162 11.77 11.73 4.79
N ASP A 163 12.69 12.13 3.90
CA ASP A 163 13.64 13.20 4.17
C ASP A 163 12.96 14.56 4.43
N THR A 164 11.81 14.78 3.79
CA THR A 164 11.05 16.04 3.93
C THR A 164 10.26 16.11 5.23
N TYR A 165 9.63 14.99 5.64
CA TYR A 165 8.61 15.02 6.70
C TYR A 165 8.98 14.24 7.97
N ALA A 166 10.12 13.56 8.03
CA ALA A 166 10.51 12.79 9.22
C ALA A 166 10.64 13.64 10.48
N ALA A 167 11.11 14.89 10.36
CA ALA A 167 11.19 15.82 11.48
C ALA A 167 9.84 16.21 12.09
N GLU A 168 8.75 16.01 11.33
CA GLU A 168 7.37 16.21 11.77
C GLU A 168 6.74 14.92 12.32
N ASN A 169 7.55 13.87 12.54
CA ASN A 169 7.11 12.56 12.99
C ASN A 169 6.13 11.87 12.01
N ILE A 170 6.34 12.11 10.70
CA ILE A 170 5.59 11.46 9.63
C ILE A 170 6.53 10.53 8.88
N ARG A 171 6.19 9.24 8.83
CA ARG A 171 7.02 8.19 8.25
C ARG A 171 6.40 7.67 6.95
N MET A 172 7.24 7.28 5.99
CA MET A 172 6.79 6.56 4.79
C MET A 172 7.74 5.40 4.51
N ASN A 173 7.16 4.21 4.29
CA ASN A 173 7.91 3.00 3.95
C ASN A 173 7.18 2.18 2.88
N ASN A 174 7.93 1.39 2.13
CA ASN A 174 7.41 0.42 1.17
C ASN A 174 7.57 -1.00 1.72
N VAL A 175 6.51 -1.80 1.62
CA VAL A 175 6.54 -3.25 1.75
C VAL A 175 6.68 -3.83 0.36
N LEU A 176 7.63 -4.74 0.16
CA LEU A 176 7.98 -5.32 -1.13
C LEU A 176 7.67 -6.82 -1.15
N PRO A 177 6.43 -7.22 -1.49
CA PRO A 177 6.06 -8.62 -1.60
C PRO A 177 6.79 -9.34 -2.74
N GLY A 178 7.17 -10.61 -2.52
CA GLY A 178 7.51 -11.56 -3.56
C GLY A 178 6.25 -12.22 -4.16
N TRP A 179 6.30 -13.55 -4.35
CA TRP A 179 5.14 -14.34 -4.75
C TRP A 179 4.18 -14.54 -3.57
N ILE A 180 2.95 -14.05 -3.69
CA ILE A 180 1.93 -14.07 -2.62
C ILE A 180 0.71 -14.86 -3.08
N ASP A 181 0.01 -15.49 -2.13
CA ASP A 181 -1.18 -16.35 -2.31
C ASP A 181 -2.39 -15.66 -2.99
N SER A 182 -2.36 -14.36 -3.14
CA SER A 182 -3.33 -13.62 -3.94
C SER A 182 -3.20 -13.86 -5.45
N LEU A 183 -2.13 -14.55 -5.88
CA LEU A 183 -1.89 -14.96 -7.27
C LEU A 183 -1.93 -16.48 -7.39
N PRO A 184 -2.33 -17.03 -8.57
CA PRO A 184 -2.24 -18.46 -8.84
C PRO A 184 -0.81 -18.98 -8.65
N ALA A 185 -0.66 -20.03 -7.84
CA ALA A 185 0.62 -20.65 -7.59
C ALA A 185 1.05 -21.56 -8.75
N THR A 186 2.36 -21.54 -9.07
CA THR A 186 2.99 -22.48 -9.99
C THR A 186 4.22 -23.11 -9.30
N GLU A 187 4.57 -24.34 -9.67
CA GLU A 187 5.77 -25.02 -9.11
C GLU A 187 7.05 -24.26 -9.47
N GLU A 188 7.14 -23.73 -10.68
CA GLU A 188 8.29 -22.92 -11.10
C GLU A 188 8.54 -21.72 -10.18
N ARG A 189 7.46 -20.93 -9.90
CA ARG A 189 7.56 -19.78 -9.00
C ARG A 189 7.83 -20.21 -7.58
N ARG A 190 7.22 -21.29 -7.11
CA ARG A 190 7.49 -21.86 -5.77
C ARG A 190 8.95 -22.26 -5.62
N GLY A 191 9.50 -22.96 -6.64
CA GLY A 191 10.89 -23.37 -6.67
C GLY A 191 11.90 -22.23 -6.76
N SER A 192 11.47 -21.04 -7.21
CA SER A 192 12.32 -19.84 -7.25
C SER A 192 12.50 -19.17 -5.88
N VAL A 193 11.62 -19.46 -4.91
CA VAL A 193 11.65 -18.86 -3.57
C VAL A 193 12.49 -19.72 -2.63
N PRO A 194 13.54 -19.22 -1.98
CA PRO A 194 14.35 -19.99 -1.03
C PRO A 194 13.54 -20.63 0.12
N MET A 195 12.47 -19.99 0.59
CA MET A 195 11.56 -20.59 1.57
C MET A 195 10.67 -21.71 1.00
N GLY A 196 10.74 -22.03 -0.30
CA GLY A 196 10.00 -23.12 -0.95
C GLY A 196 8.48 -22.94 -1.00
N ARG A 197 7.95 -21.75 -0.75
CA ARG A 197 6.52 -21.47 -0.73
C ARG A 197 6.21 -20.03 -1.13
N TYR A 198 4.96 -19.81 -1.49
CA TYR A 198 4.42 -18.45 -1.56
C TYR A 198 4.28 -17.86 -0.15
N GLY A 199 4.47 -16.57 -0.02
CA GLY A 199 4.02 -15.82 1.14
C GLY A 199 2.49 -15.71 1.17
N THR A 200 1.93 -15.39 2.32
CA THR A 200 0.49 -15.15 2.48
C THR A 200 0.18 -13.65 2.52
N SER A 201 -1.02 -13.27 2.12
CA SER A 201 -1.52 -11.90 2.29
C SER A 201 -1.52 -11.49 3.77
N ALA A 202 -1.67 -12.44 4.70
CA ALA A 202 -1.59 -12.21 6.14
C ALA A 202 -0.16 -11.87 6.60
N GLU A 203 0.89 -12.47 6.01
CA GLU A 203 2.29 -12.11 6.32
C GLU A 203 2.62 -10.69 5.87
N ILE A 204 2.08 -10.26 4.72
CA ILE A 204 2.20 -8.87 4.28
C ILE A 204 1.45 -7.93 5.24
N ALA A 205 0.23 -8.29 5.64
CA ALA A 205 -0.58 -7.51 6.58
C ALA A 205 0.10 -7.38 7.95
N ALA A 206 0.80 -8.42 8.42
CA ALA A 206 1.58 -8.36 9.66
C ALA A 206 2.72 -7.34 9.57
N THR A 207 3.42 -7.28 8.43
CA THR A 207 4.47 -6.27 8.19
C THR A 207 3.88 -4.86 8.10
N VAL A 208 2.74 -4.69 7.44
CA VAL A 208 2.00 -3.40 7.40
C VAL A 208 1.64 -2.96 8.81
N SER A 209 1.10 -3.85 9.63
CA SER A 209 0.74 -3.58 11.03
C SER A 209 1.96 -3.18 11.86
N PHE A 210 3.08 -3.90 11.74
CA PHE A 210 4.33 -3.53 12.39
C PHE A 210 4.78 -2.13 12.00
N LEU A 211 4.78 -1.80 10.71
CA LEU A 211 5.16 -0.46 10.23
C LEU A 211 4.19 0.64 10.71
N ALA A 212 2.93 0.31 10.98
CA ALA A 212 1.94 1.22 11.55
C ALA A 212 2.09 1.40 13.08
N SER A 213 2.84 0.52 13.74
CA SER A 213 3.03 0.52 15.19
C SER A 213 4.12 1.48 15.66
N GLU A 214 4.18 1.69 16.97
CA GLU A 214 5.25 2.45 17.64
C GLU A 214 6.60 1.71 17.57
N GLY A 215 6.59 0.38 17.47
CA GLY A 215 7.80 -0.42 17.31
C GLY A 215 8.59 -0.10 16.04
N ALA A 216 7.95 0.49 15.03
CA ALA A 216 8.59 0.98 13.81
C ALA A 216 8.92 2.49 13.85
N GLY A 217 8.90 3.12 15.02
CA GLY A 217 9.05 4.57 15.18
C GLY A 217 10.33 5.17 14.60
N TYR A 218 11.39 4.38 14.45
CA TYR A 218 12.66 4.81 13.86
C TYR A 218 12.92 4.26 12.44
N ILE A 219 11.85 3.72 11.79
CA ILE A 219 11.91 3.17 10.44
C ILE A 219 11.16 4.09 9.49
N THR A 220 11.89 4.77 8.59
CA THR A 220 11.32 5.61 7.54
C THR A 220 12.20 5.60 6.29
N GLY A 221 11.62 5.84 5.11
CA GLY A 221 12.32 5.85 3.83
C GLY A 221 12.78 4.48 3.34
N GLN A 222 12.27 3.37 3.92
CA GLN A 222 12.76 2.03 3.67
C GLN A 222 11.93 1.27 2.65
N ASN A 223 12.61 0.31 2.00
CA ASN A 223 12.05 -0.66 1.08
C ASN A 223 12.22 -2.06 1.68
N LEU A 224 11.23 -2.53 2.44
CA LEU A 224 11.30 -3.80 3.18
C LEU A 224 10.87 -4.96 2.28
N LYS A 225 11.80 -5.86 1.96
CA LYS A 225 11.50 -7.10 1.26
C LYS A 225 10.73 -8.07 2.17
N VAL A 226 9.59 -8.57 1.69
CA VAL A 226 8.79 -9.63 2.32
C VAL A 226 8.54 -10.69 1.23
N ASP A 227 9.57 -11.38 0.84
CA ASP A 227 9.66 -12.13 -0.40
C ASP A 227 10.17 -13.57 -0.25
N GLY A 228 10.39 -14.06 0.98
CA GLY A 228 10.90 -15.40 1.24
C GLY A 228 12.34 -15.63 0.75
N GLY A 229 13.11 -14.56 0.56
CA GLY A 229 14.48 -14.61 0.03
C GLY A 229 14.55 -14.65 -1.50
N LEU A 230 13.45 -14.31 -2.20
CA LEU A 230 13.37 -14.38 -3.66
C LEU A 230 14.40 -13.47 -4.35
N MET A 231 14.55 -12.24 -3.89
CA MET A 231 15.50 -11.27 -4.45
C MET A 231 16.90 -11.46 -3.85
N ARG A 232 17.92 -11.48 -4.69
CA ARG A 232 19.31 -11.81 -4.30
C ARG A 232 20.12 -10.59 -3.89
N GLY A 233 19.69 -9.38 -4.25
CA GLY A 233 20.36 -8.14 -3.86
C GLY A 233 20.33 -7.91 -2.35
N VAL A 234 21.47 -7.51 -1.78
CA VAL A 234 21.65 -7.13 -0.36
C VAL A 234 21.50 -5.64 -0.19
#